data_f437e11b2f1fc0d623803ccadd2c04d3
#
_entry.id   f437e11b2f1fc0d623803ccadd2c04d3
#
_cell.length_a   1.000
_cell.length_b   1.000
_cell.length_c   1.000
_cell.angle_alpha   90.00
_cell.angle_beta   90.00
_cell.angle_gamma   90.00
#
_symmetry.space_group_name_H-M   'P 1'
#
loop_
_entity.id
_entity.type
_entity.pdbx_description
1 polymer ?
#
loop_
_entity_poly.entity_id
_entity_poly.type
_entity_poly.pdbx_seq_one_letter_code
_entity_poly.pdbx_strand_id
1 'polypeptide(L)'
;LYAFFRLLANGYVYAGTSDVKKNEQQCIPIAMVQREEHDGTRQYVIEKNNIHIKGEKIDKLVPREDFETVAELILHAIRNSRQDDVTSPDGVEEFLDEVAIYDLEAKTDDRTDFSVAFYDESAPLTGFCVRSRLGMMLPLLDGGRTANFKFEQTGVKFAVPTINKINAEGEEDDVISRMLMIERLGGVLKYNDVADKIFRSNLSMIDLHMGRLLAEMTRLMWLDGITKVSELTEAIKQLNPLKIKDELIN
;
A
#
# COMPACT_ATOMS: atom_id res chain seq x y z
N LEU A 1 6.06 -7.71 8.16
CA LEU A 1 7.08 -8.40 8.99
C LEU A 1 8.43 -8.46 8.30
N TYR A 2 8.58 -9.08 7.12
CA TYR A 2 9.89 -9.23 6.44
C TYR A 2 10.67 -7.91 6.36
N ALA A 3 10.06 -6.85 5.85
CA ALA A 3 10.72 -5.55 5.70
C ALA A 3 11.14 -4.96 7.06
N PHE A 4 10.30 -5.11 8.08
CA PHE A 4 10.57 -4.65 9.43
C PHE A 4 11.75 -5.39 10.07
N PHE A 5 11.75 -6.72 10.04
CA PHE A 5 12.85 -7.52 10.59
C PHE A 5 14.16 -7.29 9.84
N ARG A 6 14.10 -7.19 8.51
CA ARG A 6 15.27 -6.90 7.69
C ARG A 6 15.86 -5.51 7.98
N LEU A 7 14.99 -4.53 8.29
CA LEU A 7 15.40 -3.19 8.70
C LEU A 7 16.15 -3.21 10.02
N LEU A 8 15.62 -3.93 11.03
CA LEU A 8 16.28 -4.11 12.33
C LEU A 8 17.60 -4.88 12.21
N ALA A 9 17.60 -5.97 11.45
CA ALA A 9 18.80 -6.77 11.20
C ALA A 9 19.90 -5.96 10.51
N ASN A 10 19.58 -5.15 9.50
CA ASN A 10 20.56 -4.34 8.80
C ASN A 10 21.00 -3.11 9.61
N GLY A 11 20.08 -2.45 10.32
CA GLY A 11 20.33 -1.22 11.09
C GLY A 11 20.62 0.00 10.25
N TYR A 12 20.31 -0.03 8.96
CA TYR A 12 20.45 1.08 8.04
C TYR A 12 19.53 0.95 6.84
N VAL A 13 19.31 2.06 6.15
CA VAL A 13 18.69 2.11 4.82
C VAL A 13 19.65 2.76 3.84
N TYR A 14 19.49 2.45 2.56
CA TYR A 14 20.19 3.17 1.50
C TYR A 14 19.39 4.36 1.03
N ALA A 15 20.05 5.44 0.72
CA ALA A 15 19.44 6.57 0.03
C ALA A 15 18.95 6.15 -1.37
N GLY A 16 17.93 6.83 -1.89
CA GLY A 16 17.50 6.73 -3.27
C GLY A 16 18.28 7.67 -4.18
N THR A 17 18.44 7.29 -5.43
CA THR A 17 18.85 8.20 -6.50
C THR A 17 17.62 8.91 -7.09
N SER A 18 17.82 9.94 -7.92
CA SER A 18 16.75 10.60 -8.66
C SER A 18 15.95 9.65 -9.57
N ASP A 19 16.58 8.56 -10.00
CA ASP A 19 15.96 7.49 -10.81
C ASP A 19 15.25 6.42 -9.98
N VAL A 20 15.04 6.68 -8.69
CA VAL A 20 14.41 5.75 -7.72
C VAL A 20 15.17 4.44 -7.60
N LYS A 21 16.49 4.46 -7.79
CA LYS A 21 17.38 3.31 -7.59
C LYS A 21 18.07 3.42 -6.24
N LYS A 22 18.50 2.26 -5.72
CA LYS A 22 19.33 2.17 -4.53
C LYS A 22 20.68 2.84 -4.76
N ASN A 23 21.03 3.80 -3.90
CA ASN A 23 22.38 4.37 -3.86
C ASN A 23 23.25 3.59 -2.87
N GLU A 24 24.03 2.65 -3.35
CA GLU A 24 24.90 1.80 -2.52
C GLU A 24 26.03 2.56 -1.83
N GLN A 25 26.34 3.77 -2.29
CA GLN A 25 27.40 4.60 -1.72
C GLN A 25 26.91 5.44 -0.51
N GLN A 26 25.60 5.55 -0.33
CA GLN A 26 25.01 6.35 0.75
C GLN A 26 24.11 5.50 1.64
N CYS A 27 24.64 5.16 2.80
CA CYS A 27 23.97 4.38 3.83
C CYS A 27 23.56 5.32 4.99
N ILE A 28 22.30 5.27 5.38
CA ILE A 28 21.74 6.09 6.47
C ILE A 28 21.48 5.17 7.66
N PRO A 29 22.25 5.27 8.74
CA PRO A 29 22.11 4.40 9.90
C PRO A 29 20.83 4.74 10.69
N ILE A 30 20.19 3.71 11.24
CA ILE A 30 18.96 3.77 12.02
C ILE A 30 19.31 3.62 13.49
N ALA A 31 18.80 4.52 14.34
CA ALA A 31 18.93 4.46 15.78
C ALA A 31 17.84 3.58 16.41
N MET A 32 16.60 3.71 15.95
CA MET A 32 15.44 3.07 16.55
C MET A 32 14.32 2.92 15.52
N VAL A 33 13.52 1.86 15.67
CA VAL A 33 12.25 1.70 14.97
C VAL A 33 11.13 1.62 16.01
N GLN A 34 10.02 2.32 15.78
CA GLN A 34 8.87 2.37 16.66
C GLN A 34 7.65 1.78 15.97
N ARG A 35 6.87 0.99 16.69
CA ARG A 35 5.56 0.47 16.27
C ARG A 35 4.50 0.76 17.33
N GLU A 36 3.27 0.92 16.85
CA GLU A 36 2.09 0.97 17.72
C GLU A 36 1.44 -0.42 17.76
N GLU A 37 1.29 -0.96 18.95
CA GLU A 37 0.58 -2.21 19.23
C GLU A 37 -0.73 -1.90 19.96
N HIS A 38 -1.66 -2.86 20.06
CA HIS A 38 -2.94 -2.64 20.73
C HIS A 38 -2.78 -2.31 22.24
N ASP A 39 -1.68 -2.73 22.85
CA ASP A 39 -1.37 -2.54 24.28
C ASP A 39 -0.31 -1.46 24.53
N GLY A 40 0.02 -0.64 23.53
CA GLY A 40 0.93 0.51 23.63
C GLY A 40 2.09 0.50 22.64
N THR A 41 2.89 1.54 22.68
CA THR A 41 4.03 1.75 21.79
C THR A 41 5.18 0.79 22.09
N ARG A 42 5.82 0.27 21.06
CA ARG A 42 7.06 -0.52 21.12
C ARG A 42 8.19 0.21 20.43
N GLN A 43 9.34 0.29 21.11
CA GLN A 43 10.57 0.86 20.57
C GLN A 43 11.63 -0.24 20.45
N TYR A 44 12.16 -0.39 19.27
CA TYR A 44 13.24 -1.33 18.93
C TYR A 44 14.50 -0.54 18.69
N VAL A 45 15.31 -0.33 19.75
CA VAL A 45 16.55 0.43 19.70
C VAL A 45 17.67 -0.46 19.17
N ILE A 46 18.33 -0.03 18.10
CA ILE A 46 19.38 -0.79 17.44
C ILE A 46 20.70 -0.57 18.15
N GLU A 47 21.20 -1.59 18.80
CA GLU A 47 22.54 -1.65 19.39
C GLU A 47 23.48 -2.43 18.49
N LYS A 48 24.75 -2.51 18.86
CA LYS A 48 25.78 -3.14 18.01
C LYS A 48 25.43 -4.58 17.62
N ASN A 49 25.08 -5.42 18.58
CA ASN A 49 24.82 -6.85 18.39
C ASN A 49 23.39 -7.26 18.79
N ASN A 50 22.63 -6.36 19.39
CA ASN A 50 21.30 -6.64 19.92
C ASN A 50 20.30 -5.59 19.48
N ILE A 51 19.03 -5.94 19.56
CA ILE A 51 17.91 -5.01 19.53
C ILE A 51 17.36 -4.92 20.93
N HIS A 52 17.34 -3.72 21.51
CA HIS A 52 16.74 -3.44 22.80
C HIS A 52 15.27 -3.07 22.61
N ILE A 53 14.38 -3.97 22.99
CA ILE A 53 12.93 -3.80 22.86
C ILE A 53 12.40 -3.15 24.13
N LYS A 54 11.78 -1.97 24.02
CA LYS A 54 11.23 -1.19 25.09
C LYS A 54 9.74 -0.93 24.88
N GLY A 55 8.94 -1.12 25.93
CA GLY A 55 7.52 -0.84 25.97
C GLY A 55 7.02 -0.80 27.43
N GLU A 56 5.74 -0.54 27.64
CA GLU A 56 5.19 -0.48 29.02
C GLU A 56 5.38 -1.78 29.81
N LYS A 57 5.32 -2.92 29.13
CA LYS A 57 5.38 -4.26 29.75
C LYS A 57 6.58 -5.10 29.31
N ILE A 58 7.48 -4.53 28.50
CA ILE A 58 8.64 -5.23 27.99
C ILE A 58 9.88 -4.35 28.06
N ASP A 59 10.96 -4.96 28.53
CA ASP A 59 12.32 -4.43 28.49
C ASP A 59 13.26 -5.61 28.29
N LYS A 60 13.66 -5.87 27.03
CA LYS A 60 14.35 -7.09 26.64
C LYS A 60 15.40 -6.83 25.59
N LEU A 61 16.54 -7.52 25.71
CA LEU A 61 17.57 -7.56 24.67
C LEU A 61 17.44 -8.85 23.87
N VAL A 62 17.36 -8.74 22.54
CA VAL A 62 17.29 -9.87 21.61
C VAL A 62 18.44 -9.75 20.61
N PRO A 63 19.16 -10.85 20.32
CA PRO A 63 20.24 -10.82 19.35
C PRO A 63 19.76 -10.32 17.97
N ARG A 64 20.56 -9.49 17.36
CA ARG A 64 20.24 -8.91 16.04
C ARG A 64 20.22 -9.95 14.93
N GLU A 65 21.03 -11.02 15.08
CA GLU A 65 21.07 -12.16 14.15
C GLU A 65 19.75 -12.96 14.12
N ASP A 66 18.99 -12.97 15.23
CA ASP A 66 17.70 -13.67 15.28
C ASP A 66 16.68 -12.98 14.35
N PHE A 67 16.68 -11.64 14.31
CA PHE A 67 15.87 -10.88 13.35
C PHE A 67 16.27 -11.15 11.89
N GLU A 68 17.55 -11.34 11.62
CA GLU A 68 18.04 -11.71 10.28
C GLU A 68 17.55 -13.10 9.89
N THR A 69 17.71 -14.07 10.80
CA THR A 69 17.30 -15.46 10.58
C THR A 69 15.80 -15.56 10.30
N VAL A 70 14.96 -14.91 11.13
CA VAL A 70 13.52 -14.92 10.96
C VAL A 70 13.10 -14.17 9.68
N ALA A 71 13.76 -13.08 9.32
CA ALA A 71 13.51 -12.40 8.05
C ALA A 71 13.80 -13.32 6.86
N GLU A 72 14.87 -14.13 6.90
CA GLU A 72 15.18 -15.08 5.84
C GLU A 72 14.18 -16.22 5.75
N LEU A 73 13.70 -16.74 6.87
CA LEU A 73 12.62 -17.74 6.90
C LEU A 73 11.34 -17.20 6.24
N ILE A 74 10.93 -16.00 6.59
CA ILE A 74 9.76 -15.35 5.98
C ILE A 74 9.97 -15.14 4.47
N LEU A 75 11.15 -14.65 4.05
CA LEU A 75 11.46 -14.46 2.64
C LEU A 75 11.43 -15.78 1.86
N HIS A 76 11.94 -16.85 2.45
CA HIS A 76 11.91 -18.18 1.86
C HIS A 76 10.46 -18.68 1.69
N ALA A 77 9.62 -18.51 2.71
CA ALA A 77 8.20 -18.85 2.63
C ALA A 77 7.48 -18.06 1.53
N ILE A 78 7.71 -16.75 1.45
CA ILE A 78 7.15 -15.89 0.41
C ILE A 78 7.55 -16.37 -0.99
N ARG A 79 8.84 -16.70 -1.21
CA ARG A 79 9.34 -17.15 -2.52
C ARG A 79 8.79 -18.50 -2.96
N ASN A 80 8.48 -19.37 -2.00
CA ASN A 80 7.98 -20.72 -2.26
C ASN A 80 6.45 -20.80 -2.27
N SER A 81 5.75 -19.76 -1.81
CA SER A 81 4.30 -19.69 -1.90
C SER A 81 3.88 -19.51 -3.36
N ARG A 82 2.84 -20.28 -3.75
CA ARG A 82 2.16 -20.15 -5.05
C ARG A 82 0.82 -19.43 -4.93
N GLN A 83 0.48 -18.99 -3.72
CA GLN A 83 -0.78 -18.34 -3.38
C GLN A 83 -0.50 -16.94 -2.86
N ASP A 84 -1.49 -16.08 -2.89
CA ASP A 84 -1.41 -14.73 -2.33
C ASP A 84 -1.25 -14.76 -0.80
N ASP A 85 -1.74 -15.82 -0.15
CA ASP A 85 -1.57 -16.07 1.27
C ASP A 85 -0.32 -16.92 1.54
N VAL A 86 0.56 -16.39 2.37
CA VAL A 86 1.79 -17.06 2.81
C VAL A 86 1.57 -17.63 4.21
N THR A 87 1.62 -18.96 4.33
CA THR A 87 1.58 -19.60 5.65
C THR A 87 2.82 -19.21 6.46
N SER A 88 2.61 -18.86 7.73
CA SER A 88 3.69 -18.54 8.65
C SER A 88 4.63 -19.76 8.80
N PRO A 89 5.95 -19.58 8.60
CA PRO A 89 6.91 -20.65 8.88
C PRO A 89 6.97 -21.00 10.37
N ASP A 90 7.33 -22.25 10.65
CA ASP A 90 7.54 -22.70 12.03
C ASP A 90 8.57 -21.81 12.76
N GLY A 91 8.29 -21.44 14.00
CA GLY A 91 9.13 -20.60 14.84
C GLY A 91 8.95 -19.09 14.65
N VAL A 92 8.20 -18.65 13.63
CA VAL A 92 7.96 -17.22 13.42
C VAL A 92 6.97 -16.68 14.45
N GLU A 93 5.91 -17.42 14.79
CA GLU A 93 4.91 -16.98 15.76
C GLU A 93 5.51 -16.89 17.18
N GLU A 94 6.32 -17.87 17.55
CA GLU A 94 7.06 -17.84 18.83
C GLU A 94 8.00 -16.64 18.91
N PHE A 95 8.67 -16.32 17.79
CA PHE A 95 9.52 -15.14 17.75
C PHE A 95 8.73 -13.83 17.81
N LEU A 96 7.55 -13.76 17.19
CA LEU A 96 6.68 -12.59 17.31
C LEU A 96 6.28 -12.34 18.77
N ASP A 97 5.91 -13.38 19.50
CA ASP A 97 5.62 -13.29 20.93
C ASP A 97 6.86 -12.85 21.74
N GLU A 98 8.02 -13.41 21.40
CA GLU A 98 9.28 -13.07 22.04
C GLU A 98 9.65 -11.60 21.89
N VAL A 99 9.40 -11.01 20.72
CA VAL A 99 9.70 -9.61 20.40
C VAL A 99 8.52 -8.66 20.60
N ALA A 100 7.42 -9.16 21.20
CA ALA A 100 6.18 -8.42 21.52
C ALA A 100 5.55 -7.71 20.31
N ILE A 101 5.41 -8.46 19.22
CA ILE A 101 4.66 -8.05 18.02
C ILE A 101 3.36 -8.87 17.99
N TYR A 102 2.23 -8.21 18.19
CA TYR A 102 0.91 -8.83 18.27
C TYR A 102 0.01 -8.36 17.12
N ASP A 103 0.14 -7.12 16.70
CA ASP A 103 -0.66 -6.54 15.62
C ASP A 103 0.10 -6.64 14.29
N LEU A 104 -0.38 -7.52 13.39
CA LEU A 104 0.25 -7.72 12.08
C LEU A 104 -0.15 -6.66 11.06
N GLU A 105 -1.26 -5.97 11.31
CA GLU A 105 -1.78 -4.90 10.46
C GLU A 105 -1.80 -3.58 11.23
N ALA A 106 -1.48 -2.48 10.56
CA ALA A 106 -1.64 -1.15 11.12
C ALA A 106 -3.12 -0.85 11.38
N LYS A 107 -3.42 -0.13 12.46
CA LYS A 107 -4.79 0.32 12.74
C LYS A 107 -5.30 1.17 11.58
N THR A 108 -6.60 1.12 11.34
CA THR A 108 -7.26 1.79 10.20
C THR A 108 -7.01 3.30 10.16
N ASP A 109 -6.77 3.92 11.31
CA ASP A 109 -6.48 5.35 11.45
C ASP A 109 -4.97 5.66 11.38
N ASP A 110 -4.12 4.65 11.58
CA ASP A 110 -2.66 4.78 11.45
C ASP A 110 -2.25 4.56 9.99
N ARG A 111 -1.62 5.58 9.41
CA ARG A 111 -1.13 5.52 8.04
C ARG A 111 0.29 4.97 7.93
N THR A 112 0.88 4.58 9.05
CA THR A 112 2.26 4.09 9.12
C THR A 112 2.31 2.69 9.72
N ASP A 113 3.03 1.78 9.08
CA ASP A 113 3.28 0.45 9.61
C ASP A 113 4.32 0.49 10.75
N PHE A 114 5.27 1.41 10.65
CA PHE A 114 6.25 1.72 11.69
C PHE A 114 6.92 3.07 11.42
N SER A 115 7.53 3.64 12.44
CA SER A 115 8.29 4.88 12.36
C SER A 115 9.77 4.64 12.67
N VAL A 116 10.65 5.37 11.99
CA VAL A 116 12.12 5.23 12.11
C VAL A 116 12.73 6.50 12.63
N ALA A 117 13.57 6.38 13.65
CA ALA A 117 14.49 7.43 14.10
C ALA A 117 15.88 7.12 13.53
N PHE A 118 16.46 8.12 12.88
CA PHE A 118 17.84 8.06 12.41
C PHE A 118 18.79 8.61 13.47
N TYR A 119 20.10 8.41 13.31
CA TYR A 119 21.10 8.94 14.24
C TYR A 119 21.25 10.48 14.17
N ASP A 120 20.66 11.12 13.19
CA ASP A 120 20.56 12.57 13.14
C ASP A 120 19.46 13.03 14.12
N GLU A 121 19.86 13.58 15.28
CA GLU A 121 18.95 14.07 16.31
C GLU A 121 18.02 15.20 15.83
N SER A 122 18.39 15.88 14.74
CA SER A 122 17.57 16.92 14.10
C SER A 122 16.49 16.34 13.20
N ALA A 123 16.62 15.07 12.80
CA ALA A 123 15.64 14.43 11.94
C ALA A 123 14.39 13.99 12.74
N PRO A 124 13.18 14.33 12.28
CA PRO A 124 11.96 13.89 12.94
C PRO A 124 11.79 12.36 12.82
N LEU A 125 11.05 11.78 13.77
CA LEU A 125 10.58 10.41 13.64
C LEU A 125 9.77 10.27 12.35
N THR A 126 10.25 9.43 11.43
CA THR A 126 9.71 9.32 10.06
C THR A 126 8.88 8.06 9.92
N GLY A 127 7.60 8.22 9.57
CA GLY A 127 6.67 7.12 9.33
C GLY A 127 6.90 6.43 7.97
N PHE A 128 6.85 5.10 7.97
CA PHE A 128 6.98 4.28 6.78
C PHE A 128 5.73 3.39 6.59
N CYS A 129 5.27 3.33 5.35
CA CYS A 129 4.26 2.37 4.91
C CYS A 129 4.91 1.31 4.02
N VAL A 130 4.72 0.05 4.35
CA VAL A 130 5.21 -1.08 3.55
C VAL A 130 4.16 -1.45 2.51
N ARG A 131 4.57 -1.55 1.24
CA ARG A 131 3.70 -2.00 0.16
C ARG A 131 4.22 -3.31 -0.41
N SER A 132 3.41 -4.35 -0.29
CA SER A 132 3.69 -5.64 -0.91
C SER A 132 3.47 -5.57 -2.42
N ARG A 133 4.36 -6.22 -3.19
CA ARG A 133 4.20 -6.46 -4.63
C ARG A 133 3.99 -7.95 -4.93
N LEU A 134 3.52 -8.71 -3.95
CA LEU A 134 3.24 -10.13 -4.11
C LEU A 134 1.90 -10.37 -4.81
N GLY A 135 0.93 -9.47 -4.64
CA GLY A 135 -0.34 -9.50 -5.33
C GLY A 135 -0.25 -8.96 -6.77
N MET A 136 -1.26 -9.26 -7.58
CA MET A 136 -1.29 -8.94 -9.01
C MET A 136 -1.40 -7.44 -9.30
N MET A 137 -1.97 -6.65 -8.39
CA MET A 137 -2.22 -5.23 -8.65
C MET A 137 -1.96 -4.37 -7.40
N LEU A 138 -1.19 -3.30 -7.58
CA LEU A 138 -1.02 -2.27 -6.56
C LEU A 138 -2.07 -1.17 -6.78
N PRO A 139 -2.77 -0.73 -5.74
CA PRO A 139 -3.69 0.40 -5.89
C PRO A 139 -2.91 1.65 -6.29
N LEU A 140 -3.44 2.39 -7.27
CA LEU A 140 -2.90 3.69 -7.67
C LEU A 140 -3.02 4.72 -6.53
N LEU A 141 -4.09 4.58 -5.73
CA LEU A 141 -4.38 5.44 -4.60
C LEU A 141 -4.38 4.63 -3.31
N ASP A 142 -3.65 5.11 -2.34
CA ASP A 142 -3.65 4.63 -0.97
C ASP A 142 -4.47 5.59 -0.09
N GLY A 143 -5.74 5.65 -0.34
CA GLY A 143 -6.64 6.64 0.26
C GLY A 143 -7.58 6.10 1.34
N GLY A 144 -7.48 4.83 1.67
CA GLY A 144 -8.39 4.18 2.61
C GLY A 144 -9.86 4.20 2.11
N ARG A 145 -10.81 3.99 3.03
CA ARG A 145 -12.23 3.83 2.71
C ARG A 145 -12.90 5.06 2.09
N THR A 146 -12.31 6.23 2.23
CA THR A 146 -12.88 7.50 1.74
C THR A 146 -12.41 7.87 0.33
N ALA A 147 -11.35 7.23 -0.18
CA ALA A 147 -10.78 7.51 -1.50
C ALA A 147 -11.52 6.78 -2.63
N ASN A 148 -12.81 7.02 -2.76
CA ASN A 148 -13.66 6.35 -3.74
C ASN A 148 -14.11 7.34 -4.82
N PHE A 149 -14.11 6.86 -6.07
CA PHE A 149 -14.71 7.54 -7.22
C PHE A 149 -16.11 7.01 -7.50
N LYS A 150 -16.98 7.88 -8.02
CA LYS A 150 -18.31 7.54 -8.51
C LYS A 150 -18.28 7.54 -10.02
N PHE A 151 -18.74 6.44 -10.60
CA PHE A 151 -18.95 6.32 -12.04
C PHE A 151 -20.45 6.25 -12.33
N GLU A 152 -20.87 6.87 -13.42
CA GLU A 152 -22.20 6.78 -13.96
C GLU A 152 -22.20 5.83 -15.14
N GLN A 153 -23.12 4.87 -15.13
CA GLN A 153 -23.32 3.99 -16.27
C GLN A 153 -24.18 4.70 -17.33
N THR A 154 -23.65 4.77 -18.54
CA THR A 154 -24.29 5.39 -19.72
C THR A 154 -24.27 4.44 -20.91
N GLY A 155 -24.78 4.87 -22.05
CA GLY A 155 -24.81 4.11 -23.30
C GLY A 155 -26.05 3.21 -23.41
N VAL A 156 -26.15 2.17 -22.62
CA VAL A 156 -27.28 1.21 -22.65
C VAL A 156 -28.14 1.36 -21.41
N LYS A 157 -29.44 1.32 -21.56
CA LYS A 157 -30.38 1.25 -20.44
C LYS A 157 -30.63 -0.21 -20.06
N PHE A 158 -30.15 -0.63 -18.92
CA PHE A 158 -30.37 -1.98 -18.42
C PHE A 158 -31.77 -2.17 -17.84
N ALA A 159 -32.36 -3.34 -18.11
CA ALA A 159 -33.58 -3.78 -17.44
C ALA A 159 -33.28 -4.22 -15.99
N VAL A 160 -34.28 -4.16 -15.11
CA VAL A 160 -34.14 -4.53 -13.69
C VAL A 160 -33.49 -5.92 -13.48
N PRO A 161 -33.87 -6.98 -14.22
CA PRO A 161 -33.22 -8.28 -14.07
C PRO A 161 -31.70 -8.25 -14.38
N THR A 162 -31.31 -7.46 -15.37
CA THR A 162 -29.89 -7.28 -15.74
C THR A 162 -29.13 -6.54 -14.64
N ILE A 163 -29.75 -5.49 -14.06
CA ILE A 163 -29.15 -4.74 -12.93
C ILE A 163 -28.96 -5.69 -11.73
N ASN A 164 -29.95 -6.51 -11.40
CA ASN A 164 -29.85 -7.47 -10.31
C ASN A 164 -28.72 -8.48 -10.55
N LYS A 165 -28.55 -8.93 -11.80
CA LYS A 165 -27.46 -9.82 -12.17
C LYS A 165 -26.09 -9.15 -12.02
N ILE A 166 -25.95 -7.90 -12.45
CA ILE A 166 -24.72 -7.12 -12.27
C ILE A 166 -24.39 -6.97 -10.78
N ASN A 167 -25.38 -6.63 -9.95
CA ASN A 167 -25.18 -6.46 -8.52
C ASN A 167 -24.83 -7.76 -7.78
N ALA A 168 -25.19 -8.91 -8.33
CA ALA A 168 -24.89 -10.22 -7.80
C ALA A 168 -23.58 -10.81 -8.38
N GLU A 169 -22.90 -10.10 -9.26
CA GLU A 169 -21.62 -10.55 -9.84
C GLU A 169 -20.49 -10.40 -8.83
N GLY A 170 -19.71 -11.48 -8.67
CA GLY A 170 -18.60 -11.54 -7.74
C GLY A 170 -19.00 -11.58 -6.26
N GLU A 171 -18.03 -11.41 -5.39
CA GLU A 171 -18.24 -11.25 -3.94
C GLU A 171 -18.76 -9.85 -3.62
N GLU A 172 -19.17 -9.60 -2.37
CA GLU A 172 -19.83 -8.35 -1.96
C GLU A 172 -18.99 -7.09 -2.31
N ASP A 173 -17.67 -7.19 -2.22
CA ASP A 173 -16.74 -6.09 -2.51
C ASP A 173 -16.10 -6.14 -3.91
N ASP A 174 -16.49 -7.08 -4.77
CA ASP A 174 -15.94 -7.20 -6.12
C ASP A 174 -16.52 -6.18 -7.10
N VAL A 175 -16.08 -4.94 -6.95
CA VAL A 175 -16.45 -3.82 -7.83
C VAL A 175 -15.91 -4.03 -9.25
N ILE A 176 -14.74 -4.64 -9.40
CA ILE A 176 -14.07 -4.82 -10.70
C ILE A 176 -14.89 -5.74 -11.60
N SER A 177 -15.30 -6.91 -11.09
CA SER A 177 -16.14 -7.84 -11.84
C SER A 177 -17.45 -7.22 -12.30
N ARG A 178 -18.10 -6.41 -11.44
CA ARG A 178 -19.31 -5.66 -11.80
C ARG A 178 -19.05 -4.63 -12.89
N MET A 179 -17.96 -3.87 -12.81
CA MET A 179 -17.56 -2.91 -13.83
C MET A 179 -17.29 -3.58 -15.17
N LEU A 180 -16.53 -4.68 -15.18
CA LEU A 180 -16.28 -5.50 -16.37
C LEU A 180 -17.58 -6.04 -16.98
N MET A 181 -18.52 -6.48 -16.15
CA MET A 181 -19.81 -6.96 -16.64
C MET A 181 -20.63 -5.85 -17.29
N ILE A 182 -20.63 -4.64 -16.71
CA ILE A 182 -21.28 -3.47 -17.31
C ILE A 182 -20.75 -3.21 -18.72
N GLU A 183 -19.42 -3.18 -18.89
CA GLU A 183 -18.80 -2.95 -20.20
C GLU A 183 -19.07 -4.08 -21.20
N ARG A 184 -19.02 -5.35 -20.76
CA ARG A 184 -19.40 -6.52 -21.61
C ARG A 184 -20.82 -6.45 -22.11
N LEU A 185 -21.72 -5.85 -21.36
CA LEU A 185 -23.11 -5.66 -21.73
C LEU A 185 -23.34 -4.38 -22.55
N GLY A 186 -22.28 -3.67 -22.96
CA GLY A 186 -22.33 -2.46 -23.77
C GLY A 186 -22.59 -1.18 -22.99
N GLY A 187 -22.56 -1.23 -21.66
CA GLY A 187 -22.56 -0.03 -20.83
C GLY A 187 -21.24 0.71 -20.90
N VAL A 188 -21.27 2.02 -20.69
CA VAL A 188 -20.07 2.87 -20.64
C VAL A 188 -20.02 3.51 -19.27
N LEU A 189 -18.89 3.34 -18.58
CA LEU A 189 -18.64 3.94 -17.29
C LEU A 189 -17.97 5.31 -17.48
N LYS A 190 -18.64 6.35 -17.01
CA LYS A 190 -18.13 7.73 -17.04
C LYS A 190 -17.92 8.23 -15.62
N TYR A 191 -16.80 8.92 -15.39
CA TYR A 191 -16.61 9.63 -14.14
C TYR A 191 -17.77 10.58 -13.86
N ASN A 192 -18.35 10.47 -12.68
CA ASN A 192 -19.39 11.36 -12.19
C ASN A 192 -18.83 12.31 -11.13
N ASP A 193 -18.27 11.76 -10.05
CA ASP A 193 -17.82 12.53 -8.91
C ASP A 193 -16.85 11.74 -7.99
N VAL A 194 -16.34 12.40 -6.98
CA VAL A 194 -15.62 11.79 -5.84
C VAL A 194 -16.63 11.55 -4.71
N ALA A 195 -16.54 10.39 -4.06
CA ALA A 195 -17.53 10.00 -3.05
C ALA A 195 -17.47 10.86 -1.78
N ASP A 196 -16.28 11.15 -1.30
CA ASP A 196 -16.04 11.91 -0.07
C ASP A 196 -15.71 13.38 -0.34
N LYS A 197 -16.27 14.29 0.49
CA LYS A 197 -16.11 15.75 0.31
C LYS A 197 -14.68 16.23 0.61
N ILE A 198 -14.03 15.63 1.62
CA ILE A 198 -12.67 16.02 2.02
C ILE A 198 -11.70 15.55 0.94
N PHE A 199 -11.86 14.31 0.47
CA PHE A 199 -11.03 13.77 -0.62
C PHE A 199 -11.21 14.61 -1.90
N ARG A 200 -12.43 15.00 -2.25
CA ARG A 200 -12.69 15.91 -3.36
C ARG A 200 -11.95 17.25 -3.19
N SER A 201 -12.06 17.85 -2.00
CA SER A 201 -11.40 19.12 -1.70
C SER A 201 -9.87 19.01 -1.84
N ASN A 202 -9.29 17.94 -1.30
CA ASN A 202 -7.85 17.71 -1.38
C ASN A 202 -7.37 17.55 -2.84
N LEU A 203 -8.09 16.79 -3.65
CA LEU A 203 -7.77 16.66 -5.08
C LEU A 203 -7.90 17.99 -5.83
N SER A 204 -8.94 18.77 -5.52
CA SER A 204 -9.16 20.08 -6.14
C SER A 204 -8.09 21.12 -5.76
N MET A 205 -7.42 20.96 -4.62
CA MET A 205 -6.28 21.82 -4.24
C MET A 205 -5.02 21.52 -5.08
N ILE A 206 -4.90 20.32 -5.63
CA ILE A 206 -3.84 19.97 -6.57
C ILE A 206 -4.18 20.55 -7.94
N ASP A 207 -5.31 20.12 -8.50
CA ASP A 207 -5.92 20.63 -9.74
C ASP A 207 -7.42 20.30 -9.77
N LEU A 208 -8.22 21.17 -10.37
CA LEU A 208 -9.68 20.97 -10.50
C LEU A 208 -10.07 19.71 -11.28
N HIS A 209 -9.18 19.22 -12.14
CA HIS A 209 -9.40 18.03 -12.96
C HIS A 209 -8.75 16.77 -12.35
N MET A 210 -8.04 16.89 -11.22
CA MET A 210 -7.29 15.76 -10.63
C MET A 210 -8.21 14.59 -10.30
N GLY A 211 -9.41 14.82 -9.79
CA GLY A 211 -10.40 13.78 -9.52
C GLY A 211 -10.79 12.98 -10.77
N ARG A 212 -10.95 13.68 -11.90
CA ARG A 212 -11.27 13.06 -13.21
C ARG A 212 -10.10 12.23 -13.73
N LEU A 213 -8.90 12.79 -13.67
CA LEU A 213 -7.67 12.15 -14.13
C LEU A 213 -7.43 10.84 -13.36
N LEU A 214 -7.44 10.91 -12.04
CA LEU A 214 -7.21 9.73 -11.21
C LEU A 214 -8.32 8.67 -11.33
N ALA A 215 -9.57 9.09 -11.49
CA ALA A 215 -10.66 8.15 -11.72
C ALA A 215 -10.49 7.39 -13.04
N GLU A 216 -10.08 8.07 -14.12
CA GLU A 216 -9.83 7.42 -15.40
C GLU A 216 -8.60 6.51 -15.35
N MET A 217 -7.52 6.93 -14.70
CA MET A 217 -6.36 6.08 -14.47
C MET A 217 -6.75 4.81 -13.70
N THR A 218 -7.56 4.95 -12.65
CA THR A 218 -8.05 3.81 -11.84
C THR A 218 -8.92 2.87 -12.68
N ARG A 219 -9.81 3.41 -13.52
CA ARG A 219 -10.65 2.62 -14.42
C ARG A 219 -9.80 1.80 -15.40
N LEU A 220 -8.85 2.42 -16.07
CA LEU A 220 -7.94 1.75 -17.01
C LEU A 220 -7.08 0.69 -16.32
N MET A 221 -6.63 0.97 -15.10
CA MET A 221 -5.86 0.02 -14.32
C MET A 221 -6.70 -1.24 -14.00
N TRP A 222 -7.95 -1.06 -13.61
CA TRP A 222 -8.82 -2.16 -13.23
C TRP A 222 -9.42 -2.95 -14.40
N LEU A 223 -9.82 -2.25 -15.46
CA LEU A 223 -10.53 -2.88 -16.58
C LEU A 223 -9.58 -3.34 -17.68
N ASP A 224 -8.51 -2.60 -17.93
CA ASP A 224 -7.54 -2.89 -19.01
C ASP A 224 -6.23 -3.50 -18.47
N GLY A 225 -6.07 -3.61 -17.14
CA GLY A 225 -4.90 -4.22 -16.52
C GLY A 225 -3.60 -3.40 -16.66
N ILE A 226 -3.70 -2.10 -16.95
CA ILE A 226 -2.53 -1.22 -17.12
C ILE A 226 -2.00 -0.83 -15.75
N THR A 227 -0.81 -1.29 -15.37
CA THR A 227 -0.25 -1.08 -14.01
C THR A 227 0.85 -0.03 -13.92
N LYS A 228 1.43 0.39 -15.05
CA LYS A 228 2.49 1.40 -15.05
C LYS A 228 1.92 2.79 -15.31
N VAL A 229 2.33 3.77 -14.51
CA VAL A 229 1.88 5.15 -14.63
C VAL A 229 2.17 5.73 -16.03
N SER A 230 3.34 5.43 -16.62
CA SER A 230 3.68 5.86 -17.97
C SER A 230 2.73 5.30 -19.03
N GLU A 231 2.35 4.03 -18.93
CA GLU A 231 1.40 3.40 -19.85
C GLU A 231 -0.02 3.95 -19.65
N LEU A 232 -0.44 4.20 -18.40
CA LEU A 232 -1.70 4.87 -18.06
C LEU A 232 -1.75 6.29 -18.67
N THR A 233 -0.65 7.04 -18.56
CA THR A 233 -0.54 8.38 -19.13
C THR A 233 -0.73 8.36 -20.65
N GLU A 234 -0.08 7.44 -21.36
CA GLU A 234 -0.23 7.30 -22.80
C GLU A 234 -1.65 6.84 -23.21
N ALA A 235 -2.23 5.90 -22.46
CA ALA A 235 -3.59 5.44 -22.71
C ALA A 235 -4.62 6.58 -22.52
N ILE A 236 -4.46 7.41 -21.49
CA ILE A 236 -5.34 8.57 -21.27
C ILE A 236 -5.20 9.59 -22.40
N LYS A 237 -4.00 9.89 -22.86
CA LYS A 237 -3.78 10.80 -23.99
C LYS A 237 -4.49 10.32 -25.26
N GLN A 238 -4.42 9.01 -25.54
CA GLN A 238 -5.04 8.43 -26.73
C GLN A 238 -6.57 8.39 -26.64
N LEU A 239 -7.11 7.96 -25.51
CA LEU A 239 -8.53 7.76 -25.32
C LEU A 239 -9.25 9.06 -24.93
N ASN A 240 -8.65 9.82 -24.06
CA ASN A 240 -9.10 11.10 -23.46
C ASN A 240 -10.64 11.34 -23.50
N PRO A 241 -11.45 10.40 -22.98
CA PRO A 241 -12.91 10.50 -23.07
C PRO A 241 -13.47 11.68 -22.28
N LEU A 242 -12.71 12.19 -21.32
CA LEU A 242 -13.08 13.32 -20.45
C LEU A 242 -12.53 14.65 -20.95
N LYS A 243 -11.81 14.68 -22.07
CA LYS A 243 -11.19 15.88 -22.66
C LYS A 243 -10.31 16.63 -21.63
N ILE A 244 -9.48 15.88 -20.91
CA ILE A 244 -8.48 16.42 -20.00
C ILE A 244 -7.38 17.07 -20.83
N LYS A 245 -6.87 18.22 -20.39
CA LYS A 245 -5.80 18.92 -21.10
C LYS A 245 -4.50 18.16 -21.00
N ASP A 246 -3.72 18.12 -22.09
CA ASP A 246 -2.44 17.39 -22.16
C ASP A 246 -1.43 17.86 -21.10
N GLU A 247 -1.47 19.14 -20.72
CA GLU A 247 -0.59 19.69 -19.68
C GLU A 247 -0.84 19.09 -18.30
N LEU A 248 -2.06 18.53 -18.05
CA LEU A 248 -2.41 17.85 -16.81
C LEU A 248 -2.10 16.36 -16.82
N ILE A 249 -1.98 15.79 -18.02
CA ILE A 249 -1.69 14.37 -18.21
C ILE A 249 -0.17 14.14 -18.20
N ASN A 250 0.62 15.13 -18.58
CA ASN A 250 2.09 15.09 -18.60
C ASN A 250 2.69 15.39 -17.22
#